data_31e22051761b80f6afc5c096bf5c5eff
#
_entry.id   31e22051761b80f6afc5c096bf5c5eff
#
_cell.length_a   1.000
_cell.length_b   1.000
_cell.length_c   1.000
_cell.angle_alpha   90.00
_cell.angle_beta   90.00
_cell.angle_gamma   90.00
#
_symmetry.space_group_name_H-M   'P 1'
#
loop_
_entity.id
_entity.type
_entity.pdbx_description
1 polymer ?
#
loop_
_entity_poly.entity_id
_entity_poly.type
_entity_poly.pdbx_seq_one_letter_code
_entity_poly.pdbx_strand_id
1 'polypeptide(L)'
;MRIEKTVDIVCINCGKTFQKITREYKRQIKNGNNRFFCNLSCNALTRNKENPPPGNPQYLIPDNRRDEYTPFKWFVNHAKSRNKERKNPRDFNITVESVSQLWEKQKGICPFTGWALILPVDSEGHLEFKINNASLDRINNSIGYINGNIRFVSVMANFARNKFSDEDLISFCKAVATK
;
A
#
# COMPACT_ATOMS: atom_id res chain seq x y z
N MET A 1 -5.27 -51.41 -4.93
CA MET A 1 -5.21 -49.93 -5.10
C MET A 1 -5.99 -49.59 -6.37
N ARG A 2 -7.04 -48.77 -6.28
CA ARG A 2 -7.74 -48.24 -7.49
C ARG A 2 -6.88 -47.16 -8.12
N ILE A 3 -6.38 -47.36 -9.32
CA ILE A 3 -5.70 -46.33 -10.10
C ILE A 3 -6.77 -45.34 -10.55
N GLU A 4 -6.73 -44.10 -10.00
CA GLU A 4 -7.64 -43.05 -10.43
C GLU A 4 -7.22 -42.54 -11.82
N LYS A 5 -8.17 -42.53 -12.75
CA LYS A 5 -7.92 -42.00 -14.11
C LYS A 5 -7.80 -40.48 -14.04
N THR A 6 -6.76 -39.95 -14.69
CA THR A 6 -6.53 -38.51 -14.84
C THR A 6 -6.80 -38.03 -16.25
N VAL A 7 -6.99 -36.74 -16.42
CA VAL A 7 -7.10 -36.05 -17.72
C VAL A 7 -6.15 -34.87 -17.72
N ASP A 8 -5.49 -34.64 -18.85
CA ASP A 8 -4.60 -33.52 -19.06
C ASP A 8 -5.41 -32.29 -19.42
N ILE A 9 -5.13 -31.19 -18.74
CA ILE A 9 -5.83 -29.90 -18.88
C ILE A 9 -4.79 -28.77 -18.99
N VAL A 10 -5.09 -27.77 -19.80
CA VAL A 10 -4.25 -26.60 -19.95
C VAL A 10 -4.66 -25.53 -18.95
N CYS A 11 -3.71 -24.99 -18.22
CA CYS A 11 -3.93 -23.87 -17.29
C CYS A 11 -4.25 -22.58 -18.04
N ILE A 12 -5.37 -21.96 -17.72
CA ILE A 12 -5.84 -20.75 -18.40
C ILE A 12 -4.93 -19.53 -18.19
N ASN A 13 -4.17 -19.52 -17.06
CA ASN A 13 -3.28 -18.40 -16.74
C ASN A 13 -1.88 -18.54 -17.35
N CYS A 14 -1.27 -19.73 -17.28
CA CYS A 14 0.14 -19.89 -17.65
C CYS A 14 0.39 -20.83 -18.83
N GLY A 15 -0.65 -21.43 -19.41
CA GLY A 15 -0.56 -22.33 -20.55
C GLY A 15 0.04 -23.71 -20.23
N LYS A 16 0.48 -23.99 -19.01
CA LYS A 16 1.04 -25.29 -18.64
C LYS A 16 -0.03 -26.37 -18.61
N THR A 17 0.29 -27.53 -19.17
CA THR A 17 -0.53 -28.73 -19.02
C THR A 17 -0.34 -29.35 -17.63
N PHE A 18 -1.42 -29.74 -16.98
CA PHE A 18 -1.42 -30.40 -15.67
C PHE A 18 -2.51 -31.49 -15.61
N GLN A 19 -2.33 -32.45 -14.71
CA GLN A 19 -3.25 -33.56 -14.55
C GLN A 19 -4.30 -33.30 -13.49
N LYS A 20 -5.53 -33.69 -13.78
CA LYS A 20 -6.66 -33.62 -12.85
C LYS A 20 -7.41 -34.95 -12.87
N ILE A 21 -7.94 -35.36 -11.70
CA ILE A 21 -8.75 -36.57 -11.59
C ILE A 21 -9.99 -36.43 -12.49
N THR A 22 -10.19 -37.39 -13.39
CA THR A 22 -11.25 -37.36 -14.42
C THR A 22 -12.64 -37.18 -13.82
N ARG A 23 -12.93 -37.79 -12.66
CA ARG A 23 -14.22 -37.68 -11.98
C ARG A 23 -14.47 -36.24 -11.50
N GLU A 24 -13.44 -35.60 -10.95
CA GLU A 24 -13.53 -34.24 -10.47
C GLU A 24 -13.66 -33.22 -11.61
N TYR A 25 -12.89 -33.44 -12.69
CA TYR A 25 -13.00 -32.65 -13.91
C TYR A 25 -14.43 -32.67 -14.47
N LYS A 26 -15.00 -33.85 -14.68
CA LYS A 26 -16.37 -34.02 -15.20
C LYS A 26 -17.40 -33.38 -14.30
N ARG A 27 -17.26 -33.47 -12.97
CA ARG A 27 -18.14 -32.81 -12.00
C ARG A 27 -18.10 -31.28 -12.13
N GLN A 28 -16.89 -30.73 -12.29
CA GLN A 28 -16.71 -29.29 -12.41
C GLN A 28 -17.29 -28.77 -13.73
N ILE A 29 -17.08 -29.44 -14.84
CA ILE A 29 -17.70 -29.11 -16.14
C ILE A 29 -19.23 -29.16 -16.03
N LYS A 30 -19.80 -30.22 -15.43
CA LYS A 30 -21.26 -30.33 -15.23
C LYS A 30 -21.83 -29.16 -14.40
N ASN A 31 -21.03 -28.61 -13.47
CA ASN A 31 -21.42 -27.46 -12.65
C ASN A 31 -21.11 -26.10 -13.34
N GLY A 32 -20.84 -26.09 -14.65
CA GLY A 32 -20.59 -24.88 -15.42
C GLY A 32 -19.18 -24.30 -15.29
N ASN A 33 -18.25 -24.97 -14.57
CA ASN A 33 -16.89 -24.50 -14.48
C ASN A 33 -16.08 -24.95 -15.71
N ASN A 34 -15.71 -23.99 -16.54
CA ASN A 34 -14.86 -24.16 -17.72
C ASN A 34 -13.45 -23.59 -17.56
N ARG A 35 -13.09 -23.19 -16.35
CA ARG A 35 -11.81 -22.51 -16.05
C ARG A 35 -10.97 -23.37 -15.10
N PHE A 36 -9.79 -23.76 -15.56
CA PHE A 36 -8.91 -24.65 -14.82
C PHE A 36 -7.52 -24.03 -14.66
N PHE A 37 -6.96 -24.18 -13.47
CA PHE A 37 -5.67 -23.62 -13.07
C PHE A 37 -4.78 -24.72 -12.49
N CYS A 38 -3.50 -24.72 -12.84
CA CYS A 38 -2.53 -25.70 -12.37
C CYS A 38 -2.23 -25.60 -10.86
N ASN A 39 -2.44 -24.44 -10.27
CA ASN A 39 -2.28 -24.19 -8.84
C ASN A 39 -3.10 -22.98 -8.38
N LEU A 40 -3.12 -22.76 -7.06
CA LEU A 40 -3.86 -21.64 -6.43
C LEU A 40 -3.31 -20.27 -6.84
N SER A 41 -1.99 -20.15 -7.08
CA SER A 41 -1.38 -18.89 -7.52
C SER A 41 -1.87 -18.49 -8.90
N CYS A 42 -1.97 -19.42 -9.86
CA CYS A 42 -2.52 -19.14 -11.19
C CYS A 42 -4.00 -18.71 -11.13
N ASN A 43 -4.79 -19.35 -10.26
CA ASN A 43 -6.18 -18.96 -10.03
C ASN A 43 -6.25 -17.53 -9.44
N ALA A 44 -5.46 -17.24 -8.40
CA ALA A 44 -5.43 -15.92 -7.77
C ALA A 44 -4.98 -14.82 -8.75
N LEU A 45 -3.92 -15.08 -9.54
CA LEU A 45 -3.44 -14.12 -10.55
C LEU A 45 -4.51 -13.80 -11.60
N THR A 46 -5.22 -14.81 -12.11
CA THR A 46 -6.29 -14.59 -13.09
C THR A 46 -7.46 -13.82 -12.46
N ARG A 47 -7.89 -14.26 -11.27
CA ARG A 47 -8.96 -13.57 -10.54
C ARG A 47 -8.61 -12.12 -10.24
N ASN A 48 -7.36 -11.85 -9.85
CA ASN A 48 -6.89 -10.50 -9.55
C ASN A 48 -6.77 -9.63 -10.81
N LYS A 49 -6.48 -10.22 -11.98
CA LYS A 49 -6.52 -9.48 -13.26
C LYS A 49 -7.94 -9.10 -13.67
N GLU A 50 -8.91 -9.97 -13.43
CA GLU A 50 -10.31 -9.75 -13.84
C GLU A 50 -11.11 -8.95 -12.81
N ASN A 51 -10.85 -9.20 -11.52
CA ASN A 51 -11.49 -8.54 -10.39
C ASN A 51 -10.43 -8.14 -9.37
N PRO A 52 -9.72 -7.05 -9.61
CA PRO A 52 -8.69 -6.60 -8.71
C PRO A 52 -9.24 -6.31 -7.32
N PRO A 53 -8.63 -6.85 -6.24
CA PRO A 53 -9.07 -6.57 -4.90
C PRO A 53 -8.92 -5.08 -4.59
N PRO A 54 -9.93 -4.46 -3.98
CA PRO A 54 -9.86 -3.06 -3.58
C PRO A 54 -8.68 -2.85 -2.63
N GLY A 55 -7.90 -1.80 -2.85
CA GLY A 55 -6.75 -1.43 -1.99
C GLY A 55 -5.40 -2.03 -2.38
N ASN A 56 -5.30 -2.83 -3.44
CA ASN A 56 -3.99 -3.19 -3.99
C ASN A 56 -3.44 -2.01 -4.80
N PRO A 57 -2.21 -1.52 -4.51
CA PRO A 57 -1.60 -0.40 -5.22
C PRO A 57 -1.45 -0.61 -6.73
N GLN A 58 -1.44 -1.86 -7.19
CA GLN A 58 -1.42 -2.20 -8.62
C GLN A 58 -2.74 -1.95 -9.34
N TYR A 59 -3.80 -1.70 -8.59
CA TYR A 59 -5.12 -1.47 -9.14
C TYR A 59 -5.52 -0.03 -8.91
N LEU A 60 -5.47 0.73 -9.98
CA LEU A 60 -5.94 2.11 -10.03
C LEU A 60 -7.37 2.19 -9.50
N ILE A 61 -7.61 3.06 -8.53
CA ILE A 61 -8.97 3.46 -8.21
C ILE A 61 -9.53 4.08 -9.50
N PRO A 62 -10.62 3.55 -10.07
CA PRO A 62 -11.22 4.13 -11.28
C PRO A 62 -11.45 5.62 -11.09
N ASP A 63 -11.23 6.43 -12.14
CA ASP A 63 -11.34 7.89 -12.06
C ASP A 63 -12.67 8.38 -11.48
N ASN A 64 -13.77 7.65 -11.72
CA ASN A 64 -15.09 7.94 -11.16
C ASN A 64 -15.22 7.76 -9.63
N ARG A 65 -14.22 7.15 -8.98
CA ARG A 65 -14.14 6.98 -7.50
C ARG A 65 -13.05 7.83 -6.87
N ARG A 66 -12.34 8.62 -7.67
CA ARG A 66 -11.34 9.56 -7.17
C ARG A 66 -12.01 10.87 -6.80
N ASP A 67 -11.63 11.37 -5.68
CA ASP A 67 -11.97 12.70 -5.19
C ASP A 67 -10.68 13.40 -4.72
N GLU A 68 -10.79 14.66 -4.39
CA GLU A 68 -9.66 15.48 -3.90
C GLU A 68 -9.00 14.89 -2.65
N TYR A 69 -9.71 14.08 -1.88
CA TYR A 69 -9.22 13.42 -0.67
C TYR A 69 -8.55 12.08 -0.92
N THR A 70 -8.63 11.53 -2.13
CA THR A 70 -8.14 10.17 -2.44
C THR A 70 -6.69 9.94 -2.01
N PRO A 71 -5.73 10.84 -2.26
CA PRO A 71 -4.35 10.67 -1.83
C PRO A 71 -4.20 10.62 -0.30
N PHE A 72 -5.07 11.36 0.42
CA PHE A 72 -4.99 11.49 1.88
C PHE A 72 -5.63 10.34 2.63
N LYS A 73 -6.61 9.65 2.02
CA LYS A 73 -7.24 8.42 2.56
C LYS A 73 -6.19 7.36 2.86
N TRP A 74 -5.18 7.22 2.00
CA TRP A 74 -4.09 6.27 2.21
C TRP A 74 -3.33 6.55 3.51
N PHE A 75 -2.94 7.80 3.77
CA PHE A 75 -2.19 8.18 4.98
C PHE A 75 -2.98 7.90 6.25
N VAL A 76 -4.27 8.27 6.27
CA VAL A 76 -5.14 8.07 7.44
C VAL A 76 -5.33 6.58 7.72
N ASN A 77 -5.63 5.78 6.69
CA ASN A 77 -5.83 4.35 6.82
C ASN A 77 -4.54 3.65 7.29
N HIS A 78 -3.40 4.02 6.73
CA HIS A 78 -2.11 3.45 7.11
C HIS A 78 -1.72 3.82 8.55
N ALA A 79 -1.91 5.07 8.96
CA ALA A 79 -1.69 5.51 10.32
C ALA A 79 -2.62 4.79 11.32
N LYS A 80 -3.89 4.59 10.95
CA LYS A 80 -4.88 3.86 11.76
C LYS A 80 -4.51 2.39 11.94
N SER A 81 -4.10 1.70 10.86
CA SER A 81 -3.64 0.31 10.91
C SER A 81 -2.42 0.17 11.81
N ARG A 82 -1.40 1.01 11.61
CA ARG A 82 -0.20 1.00 12.45
C ARG A 82 -0.50 1.29 13.93
N ASN A 83 -1.47 2.14 14.22
CA ASN A 83 -1.86 2.41 15.60
C ASN A 83 -2.58 1.22 16.24
N LYS A 84 -3.44 0.54 15.47
CA LYS A 84 -4.18 -0.65 15.93
C LYS A 84 -3.25 -1.84 16.21
N GLU A 85 -2.18 -2.00 15.43
CA GLU A 85 -1.19 -3.09 15.57
C GLU A 85 -0.28 -2.92 16.78
N ARG A 86 -0.29 -1.77 17.45
CA ARG A 86 0.53 -1.51 18.64
C ARG A 86 -0.01 -2.27 19.83
N LYS A 87 0.89 -2.81 20.67
CA LYS A 87 0.53 -3.40 21.96
C LYS A 87 -0.27 -2.42 22.85
N ASN A 88 0.11 -1.13 22.80
CA ASN A 88 -0.60 -0.04 23.46
C ASN A 88 -0.94 1.01 22.40
N PRO A 89 -2.17 1.01 21.86
CA PRO A 89 -2.63 2.03 20.92
C PRO A 89 -2.55 3.42 21.57
N ARG A 90 -2.20 4.42 20.76
CA ARG A 90 -2.12 5.82 21.18
C ARG A 90 -3.34 6.59 20.69
N ASP A 91 -3.51 7.81 21.18
CA ASP A 91 -4.58 8.70 20.72
C ASP A 91 -4.57 8.86 19.20
N PHE A 92 -5.75 8.90 18.62
CA PHE A 92 -5.93 9.00 17.17
C PHE A 92 -7.18 9.83 16.87
N ASN A 93 -7.00 11.01 16.30
CA ASN A 93 -8.12 11.88 15.94
C ASN A 93 -7.96 12.56 14.57
N ILE A 94 -6.96 12.16 13.77
CA ILE A 94 -6.81 12.69 12.42
C ILE A 94 -7.90 12.16 11.50
N THR A 95 -8.40 13.03 10.64
CA THR A 95 -9.34 12.71 9.56
C THR A 95 -8.71 12.99 8.21
N VAL A 96 -9.36 12.55 7.14
CA VAL A 96 -8.88 12.79 5.77
C VAL A 96 -8.84 14.28 5.48
N GLU A 97 -9.86 15.02 5.94
CA GLU A 97 -9.97 16.46 5.79
C GLU A 97 -8.85 17.18 6.54
N SER A 98 -8.57 16.78 7.80
CA SER A 98 -7.50 17.42 8.59
C SER A 98 -6.11 17.18 7.98
N VAL A 99 -5.90 16.02 7.38
CA VAL A 99 -4.64 15.68 6.69
C VAL A 99 -4.52 16.43 5.37
N SER A 100 -5.62 16.60 4.62
CA SER A 100 -5.67 17.46 3.42
C SER A 100 -5.36 18.91 3.75
N GLN A 101 -6.00 19.47 4.78
CA GLN A 101 -5.73 20.84 5.25
C GLN A 101 -4.27 21.05 5.68
N LEU A 102 -3.67 20.04 6.32
CA LEU A 102 -2.25 20.06 6.67
C LEU A 102 -1.36 20.12 5.42
N TRP A 103 -1.69 19.35 4.39
CA TRP A 103 -0.97 19.36 3.11
C TRP A 103 -1.01 20.75 2.47
N GLU A 104 -2.17 21.34 2.36
CA GLU A 104 -2.35 22.71 1.84
C GLU A 104 -1.56 23.74 2.65
N LYS A 105 -1.65 23.66 3.98
CA LYS A 105 -0.89 24.55 4.88
C LYS A 105 0.62 24.43 4.67
N GLN A 106 1.13 23.21 4.47
CA GLN A 106 2.55 22.94 4.19
C GLN A 106 2.94 23.18 2.73
N LYS A 107 1.97 23.46 1.83
CA LYS A 107 2.19 23.63 0.38
C LYS A 107 2.94 22.47 -0.25
N GLY A 108 2.75 21.25 0.27
CA GLY A 108 3.44 20.05 -0.21
C GLY A 108 4.97 20.11 -0.04
N ILE A 109 5.51 20.92 0.88
CA ILE A 109 6.95 21.11 1.08
C ILE A 109 7.41 20.38 2.36
N CYS A 110 8.53 19.66 2.26
CA CYS A 110 9.16 19.02 3.41
C CYS A 110 9.83 20.08 4.31
N PRO A 111 9.48 20.17 5.61
CA PRO A 111 10.04 21.19 6.50
C PRO A 111 11.53 20.98 6.82
N PHE A 112 12.08 19.79 6.61
CA PHE A 112 13.51 19.51 6.84
C PHE A 112 14.40 19.84 5.66
N THR A 113 13.92 19.55 4.44
CA THR A 113 14.74 19.60 3.23
C THR A 113 14.36 20.69 2.26
N GLY A 114 13.18 21.30 2.43
CA GLY A 114 12.61 22.22 1.45
C GLY A 114 12.17 21.57 0.14
N TRP A 115 12.24 20.24 0.03
CA TRP A 115 11.86 19.53 -1.19
C TRP A 115 10.35 19.54 -1.40
N ALA A 116 9.94 19.70 -2.66
CA ALA A 116 8.59 19.40 -3.05
C ALA A 116 8.29 17.91 -2.84
N LEU A 117 7.24 17.63 -2.10
CA LEU A 117 6.81 16.27 -1.78
C LEU A 117 5.89 15.72 -2.88
N ILE A 118 5.99 14.42 -3.13
CA ILE A 118 5.14 13.68 -4.07
C ILE A 118 4.17 12.82 -3.27
N LEU A 119 2.88 12.93 -3.54
CA LEU A 119 1.90 12.04 -2.95
C LEU A 119 2.12 10.60 -3.45
N PRO A 120 2.05 9.58 -2.57
CA PRO A 120 2.37 8.20 -2.94
C PRO A 120 1.36 7.58 -3.92
N VAL A 121 0.17 8.16 -4.03
CA VAL A 121 -0.84 7.78 -5.01
C VAL A 121 -1.05 8.98 -5.92
N ASP A 122 -0.25 9.05 -6.99
CA ASP A 122 -0.45 10.04 -8.03
C ASP A 122 -1.65 9.67 -8.92
N SER A 123 -1.99 10.55 -9.86
CA SER A 123 -3.08 10.33 -10.82
C SER A 123 -2.89 9.10 -11.72
N GLU A 124 -1.67 8.58 -11.79
CA GLU A 124 -1.30 7.44 -12.64
C GLU A 124 -1.22 6.14 -11.85
N GLY A 125 -1.33 6.23 -10.50
CA GLY A 125 -1.28 5.06 -9.61
C GLY A 125 0.09 4.39 -9.54
N HIS A 126 1.14 5.04 -9.99
CA HIS A 126 2.50 4.53 -9.93
C HIS A 126 3.13 4.83 -8.57
N LEU A 127 3.55 3.75 -7.91
CA LEU A 127 4.33 3.82 -6.68
C LEU A 127 5.82 3.66 -7.02
N GLU A 128 6.37 4.55 -7.81
CA GLU A 128 7.81 4.64 -7.88
C GLU A 128 8.31 5.16 -6.53
N PHE A 129 9.20 4.40 -5.89
CA PHE A 129 9.79 4.82 -4.62
C PHE A 129 10.83 5.91 -4.86
N LYS A 130 10.49 7.16 -4.49
CA LYS A 130 11.37 8.32 -4.58
C LYS A 130 11.68 8.85 -3.19
N ILE A 131 12.88 9.38 -3.01
CA ILE A 131 13.34 9.92 -1.72
C ILE A 131 12.45 11.03 -1.17
N ASN A 132 11.77 11.77 -2.06
CA ASN A 132 10.86 12.87 -1.73
C ASN A 132 9.36 12.48 -1.76
N ASN A 133 9.04 11.20 -1.80
CA ASN A 133 7.65 10.78 -1.57
C ASN A 133 7.17 11.29 -0.21
N ALA A 134 5.92 11.76 -0.18
CA ALA A 134 5.31 12.26 1.04
C ALA A 134 5.16 11.13 2.08
N SER A 135 5.47 11.42 3.31
CA SER A 135 5.28 10.52 4.46
C SER A 135 4.68 11.30 5.61
N LEU A 136 3.65 10.74 6.26
CA LEU A 136 3.03 11.34 7.43
C LEU A 136 3.85 10.98 8.68
N ASP A 137 4.48 11.98 9.28
CA ASP A 137 5.32 11.87 10.47
C ASP A 137 4.61 12.44 11.70
N ARG A 138 4.97 11.95 12.88
CA ARG A 138 4.56 12.52 14.16
C ARG A 138 5.67 13.40 14.71
N ILE A 139 5.35 14.65 15.02
CA ILE A 139 6.32 15.62 15.59
C ILE A 139 6.89 15.04 16.89
N ASN A 140 6.02 14.66 17.80
CA ASN A 140 6.37 13.94 19.01
C ASN A 140 6.00 12.46 18.89
N ASN A 141 7.02 11.59 18.88
CA ASN A 141 6.84 10.15 18.74
C ASN A 141 6.17 9.47 19.94
N SER A 142 6.12 10.10 21.12
CA SER A 142 5.45 9.57 22.30
C SER A 142 3.92 9.78 22.24
N ILE A 143 3.45 10.72 21.44
CA ILE A 143 2.04 11.01 21.21
C ILE A 143 1.55 10.26 19.97
N GLY A 144 0.23 10.10 19.83
CA GLY A 144 -0.38 9.43 18.69
C GLY A 144 -0.52 10.32 17.45
N TYR A 145 -1.30 9.84 16.49
CA TYR A 145 -1.67 10.61 15.31
C TYR A 145 -2.86 11.50 15.66
N ILE A 146 -2.55 12.67 16.17
CA ILE A 146 -3.54 13.70 16.53
C ILE A 146 -3.28 14.99 15.77
N ASN A 147 -4.31 15.78 15.60
CA ASN A 147 -4.19 17.13 15.02
C ASN A 147 -3.21 17.97 15.83
N GLY A 148 -2.28 18.64 15.14
CA GLY A 148 -1.19 19.39 15.77
C GLY A 148 0.07 18.57 16.07
N ASN A 149 0.02 17.23 16.06
CA ASN A 149 1.19 16.38 16.25
C ASN A 149 1.64 15.67 14.96
N ILE A 150 1.12 16.04 13.82
CA ILE A 150 1.47 15.46 12.53
C ILE A 150 2.03 16.50 11.57
N ARG A 151 2.86 16.03 10.66
CA ARG A 151 3.40 16.82 9.54
C ARG A 151 3.71 15.89 8.37
N PHE A 152 3.76 16.44 7.16
CA PHE A 152 4.31 15.77 6.01
C PHE A 152 5.81 16.02 5.92
N VAL A 153 6.57 14.97 5.70
CA VAL A 153 8.01 15.02 5.45
C VAL A 153 8.36 14.12 4.26
N SER A 154 9.56 14.25 3.72
CA SER A 154 10.03 13.27 2.74
C SER A 154 10.20 11.89 3.40
N VAL A 155 9.96 10.81 2.66
CA VAL A 155 10.16 9.45 3.17
C VAL A 155 11.59 9.26 3.66
N MET A 156 12.57 9.86 2.99
CA MET A 156 13.98 9.80 3.40
C MET A 156 14.20 10.48 4.75
N ALA A 157 13.64 11.68 4.96
CA ALA A 157 13.75 12.37 6.24
C ALA A 157 13.04 11.59 7.36
N ASN A 158 11.89 10.97 7.07
CA ASN A 158 11.17 10.16 8.05
C ASN A 158 11.97 8.91 8.47
N PHE A 159 12.61 8.24 7.53
CA PHE A 159 13.48 7.09 7.83
C PHE A 159 14.72 7.49 8.62
N ALA A 160 15.38 8.59 8.23
CA ALA A 160 16.57 9.08 8.92
C ALA A 160 16.24 9.53 10.36
N ARG A 161 15.11 10.22 10.53
CA ARG A 161 14.65 10.68 11.85
C ARG A 161 14.23 9.52 12.75
N ASN A 162 13.45 8.58 12.24
CA ASN A 162 12.95 7.42 12.98
C ASN A 162 12.33 7.81 14.35
N LYS A 163 12.99 7.40 15.46
CA LYS A 163 12.60 7.69 16.84
C LYS A 163 13.35 8.89 17.48
N PHE A 164 14.29 9.43 16.78
CA PHE A 164 15.13 10.53 17.26
C PHE A 164 14.40 11.88 17.20
N SER A 165 14.96 12.89 17.83
CA SER A 165 14.45 14.26 17.78
C SER A 165 14.77 14.93 16.43
N ASP A 166 14.17 16.10 16.20
CA ASP A 166 14.48 16.90 15.01
C ASP A 166 15.91 17.45 15.07
N GLU A 167 16.36 17.81 16.27
CA GLU A 167 17.72 18.29 16.55
C GLU A 167 18.76 17.20 16.26
N ASP A 168 18.49 15.96 16.66
CA ASP A 168 19.36 14.80 16.37
C ASP A 168 19.51 14.60 14.87
N LEU A 169 18.40 14.62 14.12
CA LEU A 169 18.42 14.50 12.67
C LEU A 169 19.24 15.61 12.02
N ILE A 170 19.02 16.87 12.42
CA ILE A 170 19.74 18.03 11.87
C ILE A 170 21.23 17.93 12.19
N SER A 171 21.58 17.54 13.42
CA SER A 171 22.97 17.33 13.83
C SER A 171 23.67 16.26 13.01
N PHE A 172 22.99 15.13 12.81
CA PHE A 172 23.47 14.04 11.97
C PHE A 172 23.70 14.49 10.52
N CYS A 173 22.73 15.18 9.92
CA CYS A 173 22.85 15.67 8.54
C CYS A 173 24.03 16.65 8.40
N LYS A 174 24.24 17.55 9.36
CA LYS A 174 25.39 18.47 9.38
C LYS A 174 26.69 17.70 9.45
N ALA A 175 26.80 16.70 10.32
CA ALA A 175 28.00 15.89 10.47
C ALA A 175 28.33 15.09 9.18
N VAL A 176 27.34 14.63 8.46
CA VAL A 176 27.53 13.94 7.17
C VAL A 176 27.99 14.91 6.09
N ALA A 177 27.40 16.11 6.03
CA ALA A 177 27.69 17.12 5.00
C ALA A 177 29.07 17.80 5.16
N THR A 178 29.69 17.69 6.35
CA THR A 178 30.98 18.31 6.66
C THR A 178 32.18 17.33 6.57
N LYS A 179 31.95 16.12 6.14
CA LYS A 179 32.99 15.09 5.87
C LYS A 179 33.59 15.25 4.47
#